data_d3dd8c6d4137dbdddbecddf8958eec0d
#
_entry.id   d3dd8c6d4137dbdddbecddf8958eec0d
#
_cell.length_a   1.000
_cell.length_b   1.000
_cell.length_c   1.000
_cell.angle_alpha   90.00
_cell.angle_beta   90.00
_cell.angle_gamma   90.00
#
_symmetry.space_group_name_H-M   'P 1'
#
loop_
_entity.id
_entity.type
_entity.pdbx_description
1 polymer ?
#
loop_
_entity_poly.entity_id
_entity_poly.type
_entity_poly.pdbx_seq_one_letter_code
_entity_poly.pdbx_strand_id
1 'polypeptide(L)' 'MCLAIPGKLIDVRESTEWLRTGKVDFGGVVKEVSLALVPEAIVGDYVLVHVGMALSTIAEEEAQRVFAYLRQLEPEEMP' A
#
# COMPACT_ATOMS: atom_id res chain seq x y z
N MET A 1 9.37 9.65 11.70
CA MET A 1 10.08 8.89 10.69
C MET A 1 9.10 8.32 9.67
N CYS A 2 9.38 8.52 8.42
CA CYS A 2 8.48 8.11 7.36
C CYS A 2 8.99 6.83 6.73
N LEU A 3 8.19 5.79 6.80
CA LEU A 3 8.53 4.50 6.21
C LEU A 3 7.48 4.15 5.17
N ALA A 4 7.93 3.51 4.11
CA ALA A 4 6.99 2.96 3.15
C ALA A 4 6.36 1.71 3.73
N ILE A 5 5.07 1.61 3.62
CA ILE A 5 4.32 0.50 4.19
C ILE A 5 3.62 -0.24 3.06
N PRO A 6 3.71 -1.56 3.01
CA PRO A 6 3.03 -2.31 1.96
C PRO A 6 1.54 -2.42 2.23
N GLY A 7 0.78 -2.47 1.19
CA GLY A 7 -0.64 -2.70 1.27
C GLY A 7 -1.15 -3.33 0.00
N LYS A 8 -2.33 -3.93 0.06
CA LYS A 8 -2.91 -4.60 -1.09
C LYS A 8 -3.89 -3.65 -1.78
N LEU A 9 -3.69 -3.49 -3.08
CA LEU A 9 -4.55 -2.63 -3.88
C LEU A 9 -5.87 -3.35 -4.12
N ILE A 10 -6.96 -2.77 -3.66
CA ILE A 10 -8.27 -3.42 -3.74
C ILE A 10 -9.23 -2.70 -4.67
N ASP A 11 -8.91 -1.49 -5.09
CA ASP A 11 -9.77 -0.76 -6.00
C ASP A 11 -8.93 0.27 -6.73
N VAL A 12 -9.26 0.54 -7.99
CA VAL A 12 -8.55 1.51 -8.80
C VAL A 12 -9.57 2.43 -9.44
N ARG A 13 -9.30 3.72 -9.40
CA ARG A 13 -10.15 4.72 -10.05
C ARG A 13 -9.29 5.63 -10.89
N GLU A 14 -9.75 5.88 -12.12
CA GLU A 14 -9.05 6.75 -13.04
C GLU A 14 -10.00 7.81 -13.53
N SER A 15 -9.80 9.04 -13.06
CA SER A 15 -10.56 10.16 -13.59
C SER A 15 -9.85 10.71 -14.82
N THR A 16 -8.55 10.87 -14.72
CA THR A 16 -7.69 11.30 -15.81
C THR A 16 -6.37 10.59 -15.62
N GLU A 17 -5.47 10.76 -16.57
CA GLU A 17 -4.14 10.18 -16.46
C GLU A 17 -3.41 10.64 -15.21
N TRP A 18 -3.72 11.86 -14.79
CA TRP A 18 -3.03 12.47 -13.65
C TRP A 18 -3.65 12.07 -12.33
N LEU A 19 -4.91 11.66 -12.37
CA LEU A 19 -5.67 11.45 -11.16
C LEU A 19 -6.04 10.00 -10.97
N ARG A 20 -5.07 9.13 -11.19
CA ARG A 20 -5.27 7.72 -10.93
C ARG A 20 -5.06 7.49 -9.44
N THR A 21 -6.08 6.99 -8.77
CA THR A 21 -6.01 6.69 -7.35
C THR A 21 -6.51 5.27 -7.13
N GLY A 22 -6.25 4.77 -5.95
CA GLY A 22 -6.73 3.44 -5.59
C GLY A 22 -6.95 3.36 -4.11
N LYS A 23 -7.65 2.31 -3.71
CA LYS A 23 -7.83 2.01 -2.31
C LYS A 23 -6.92 0.86 -1.94
N VAL A 24 -6.20 1.05 -0.87
CA VAL A 24 -5.19 0.09 -0.43
C VAL A 24 -5.54 -0.37 0.97
N ASP A 25 -5.52 -1.68 1.15
CA ASP A 25 -5.82 -2.32 2.43
C ASP A 25 -4.51 -2.62 3.14
N PHE A 26 -4.33 -2.02 4.30
CA PHE A 26 -3.12 -2.16 5.10
C PHE A 26 -3.34 -3.13 6.26
N GLY A 27 -4.13 -4.18 6.01
CA GLY A 27 -4.36 -5.17 7.05
C GLY A 27 -5.58 -4.83 7.88
N GLY A 28 -6.65 -4.36 7.22
CA GLY A 28 -7.88 -4.03 7.88
C GLY A 28 -8.22 -2.55 7.82
N VAL A 29 -7.24 -1.72 7.51
CA VAL A 29 -7.46 -0.28 7.35
C VAL A 29 -7.31 0.04 5.88
N VAL A 30 -8.35 0.62 5.28
CA VAL A 30 -8.36 0.94 3.86
C VAL A 30 -8.21 2.44 3.69
N LYS A 31 -7.25 2.83 2.88
CA LYS A 31 -6.98 4.24 2.60
C LYS A 31 -6.85 4.48 1.11
N GLU A 32 -7.22 5.67 0.70
CA GLU A 32 -7.05 6.07 -0.70
C GLU A 32 -5.64 6.59 -0.89
N VAL A 33 -4.99 6.13 -1.96
CA VAL A 33 -3.62 6.55 -2.27
C VAL A 33 -3.53 6.94 -3.72
N SER A 34 -2.55 7.78 -4.03
CA SER A 34 -2.25 8.14 -5.41
C SER A 34 -1.48 7.02 -6.08
N LEU A 35 -1.88 6.68 -7.29
CA LEU A 35 -1.21 5.66 -8.09
C LEU A 35 -0.45 6.27 -9.26
N ALA A 36 -0.16 7.57 -9.19
CA ALA A 36 0.47 8.26 -10.31
C ALA A 36 1.82 7.67 -10.67
N LEU A 37 2.55 7.14 -9.69
CA LEU A 37 3.87 6.58 -9.93
C LEU A 37 3.85 5.10 -10.28
N VAL A 38 2.69 4.47 -10.23
CA VAL A 38 2.58 3.03 -10.54
C VAL A 38 1.42 2.81 -11.51
N PRO A 39 1.53 3.34 -12.71
CA PRO A 39 0.42 3.22 -13.68
C PRO A 39 0.13 1.77 -14.07
N GLU A 40 1.06 0.87 -13.83
CA GLU A 40 0.89 -0.52 -14.19
C GLU A 40 0.20 -1.33 -13.11
N ALA A 41 -0.03 -0.75 -11.92
CA ALA A 41 -0.60 -1.51 -10.81
C ALA A 41 -2.06 -1.84 -11.07
N ILE A 42 -2.45 -3.04 -10.69
CA ILE A 42 -3.83 -3.50 -10.85
C ILE A 42 -4.34 -4.04 -9.52
N VAL A 43 -5.65 -4.21 -9.44
CA VAL A 43 -6.28 -4.75 -8.25
C VAL A 43 -5.68 -6.12 -7.95
N GLY A 44 -5.29 -6.33 -6.71
CA GLY A 44 -4.61 -7.54 -6.27
C GLY A 44 -3.13 -7.38 -6.10
N ASP A 45 -2.54 -6.34 -6.70
CA ASP A 45 -1.12 -6.06 -6.51
C ASP A 45 -0.87 -5.51 -5.12
N TYR A 46 0.32 -5.76 -4.61
CA TYR A 46 0.78 -5.10 -3.40
C TYR A 46 1.66 -3.92 -3.79
N VAL A 47 1.48 -2.82 -3.09
CA VAL A 47 2.23 -1.60 -3.37
C VAL A 47 2.85 -1.09 -2.09
N LEU A 48 3.98 -0.39 -2.23
CA LEU A 48 4.60 0.32 -1.12
C LEU A 48 4.06 1.74 -1.11
N VAL A 49 3.53 2.17 0.02
CA VAL A 49 2.88 3.46 0.15
C VAL A 49 3.62 4.32 1.15
N HIS A 50 3.87 5.56 0.76
CA HIS A 50 4.56 6.53 1.61
C HIS A 50 3.84 7.86 1.45
N VAL A 51 3.33 8.38 2.56
CA VAL A 51 2.64 9.67 2.60
C VAL A 51 1.52 9.71 1.56
N GLY A 52 0.71 8.64 1.53
CA GLY A 52 -0.46 8.62 0.65
C GLY A 52 -0.16 8.39 -0.81
N MET A 53 1.06 8.05 -1.17
CA MET A 53 1.44 7.82 -2.55
C MET A 53 2.09 6.46 -2.70
N ALA A 54 1.60 5.67 -3.65
CA ALA A 54 2.21 4.38 -3.96
C ALA A 54 3.48 4.64 -4.75
N LEU A 55 4.60 4.09 -4.27
CA LEU A 55 5.91 4.31 -4.87
C LEU A 55 6.26 3.23 -5.88
N SER A 56 5.89 2.00 -5.59
CA SER A 56 6.21 0.88 -6.46
C SER A 56 5.33 -0.30 -6.09
N THR A 57 5.25 -1.26 -7.00
CA THR A 57 4.63 -2.55 -6.66
C THR A 57 5.69 -3.45 -6.06
N ILE A 58 5.27 -4.40 -5.25
CA ILE A 58 6.18 -5.37 -4.66
C ILE A 58 5.56 -6.75 -4.76
N ALA A 59 6.40 -7.76 -4.62
CA ALA A 59 5.91 -9.13 -4.65
C ALA A 59 5.12 -9.42 -3.37
N GLU A 60 4.13 -10.27 -3.51
CA GLU A 60 3.29 -10.61 -2.37
C GLU A 60 4.11 -11.18 -1.22
N GLU A 61 5.13 -11.98 -1.54
CA GLU A 61 5.98 -12.56 -0.51
C GLU A 61 6.69 -11.49 0.32
N GLU A 62 7.14 -10.43 -0.35
CA GLU A 62 7.78 -9.34 0.36
C GLU A 62 6.79 -8.62 1.26
N ALA A 63 5.59 -8.39 0.76
CA ALA A 63 4.57 -7.71 1.56
C ALA A 63 4.22 -8.54 2.79
N GLN A 64 4.09 -9.84 2.63
CA GLN A 64 3.74 -10.69 3.75
C GLN A 64 4.84 -10.71 4.81
N ARG A 65 6.09 -10.64 4.36
CA ARG A 65 7.21 -10.61 5.28
C ARG A 65 7.17 -9.35 6.14
N VAL A 66 6.88 -8.22 5.51
CA VAL A 66 6.81 -6.97 6.26
C VAL A 66 5.61 -6.96 7.20
N PHE A 67 4.48 -7.48 6.75
CA PHE A 67 3.32 -7.59 7.63
C PHE A 67 3.64 -8.46 8.85
N ALA A 68 4.40 -9.52 8.66
CA ALA A 68 4.78 -10.37 9.79
C ALA A 68 5.66 -9.61 10.78
N TYR A 69 6.59 -8.81 10.28
CA TYR A 69 7.41 -7.98 11.15
C TYR A 69 6.56 -7.00 11.93
N LEU A 70 5.62 -6.35 11.25
CA LEU A 70 4.79 -5.38 11.91
C LEU A 70 3.93 -6.02 13.00
N ARG A 71 3.48 -7.24 12.76
CA ARG A 71 2.72 -7.95 13.78
C ARG A 71 3.54 -8.27 15.00
N GLN A 72 4.82 -8.58 14.80
CA GLN A 72 5.70 -8.85 15.93
C GLN A 72 5.94 -7.63 16.79
N LEU A 73 5.91 -6.47 16.16
CA LEU A 73 6.15 -5.23 16.90
C LEU A 73 4.95 -4.72 17.63
N GLU A 74 3.71 -5.21 17.23
CA GLU A 74 2.59 -4.72 17.83
C GLU A 74 2.39 -5.12 19.17
N PRO A 75 1.55 -5.22 19.76
CA PRO A 75 0.90 -4.22 20.50
C PRO A 75 1.59 -3.94 21.77
N GLU A 76 2.51 -4.77 22.12
CA GLU A 76 3.29 -4.47 23.31
C GLU A 76 4.19 -3.28 23.09
N GLU A 77 4.65 -3.11 21.86
CA GLU A 77 5.53 -2.01 21.54
C GLU A 77 4.80 -0.80 21.08
N MET A 78 3.57 -0.96 20.70
CA MET A 78 2.82 0.17 20.19
C MET A 78 2.17 0.90 21.33
N PRO A 79 2.43 2.16 21.45
CA PRO A 79 1.81 2.93 22.51
C PRO A 79 0.32 3.11 22.32
#